data_fa09b9e2dbab9f596001175094f03895
#
_entry.id   fa09b9e2dbab9f596001175094f03895
#
_cell.length_a   1.000
_cell.length_b   1.000
_cell.length_c   1.000
_cell.angle_alpha   90.00
_cell.angle_beta   90.00
_cell.angle_gamma   90.00
#
_symmetry.space_group_name_H-M   'P 1'
#
loop_
_entity.id
_entity.type
_entity.pdbx_description
1 polymer ?
#
loop_
_entity_poly.entity_id
_entity_poly.type
_entity_poly.pdbx_seq_one_letter_code
_entity_poly.pdbx_strand_id
1 'polypeptide(L)'
;YHPDVLSIEKLYFTNNKTTGIDVAQARGVILLACAQNGMQVSEYTPMQVKQSVVGYGKAEKKQVMEMTRILLRLPAVPKPDDTADALALAICHAHCAGSGWSDRLRYEQELRRTIHDL
;
A
#
# COMPACT_ATOMS: atom_id res chain seq x y z
N TYR A 1 -18.53 2.84 -2.36
CA TYR A 1 -18.04 1.69 -1.59
C TYR A 1 -17.63 2.05 -0.15
N HIS A 2 -17.41 3.31 0.17
CA HIS A 2 -16.99 3.79 1.49
C HIS A 2 -15.76 3.02 2.04
N PRO A 3 -14.61 3.05 1.34
CA PRO A 3 -13.43 2.38 1.84
C PRO A 3 -12.89 3.04 3.09
N ASP A 4 -12.25 2.26 3.94
CA ASP A 4 -11.72 2.71 5.23
C ASP A 4 -10.23 3.06 5.17
N VAL A 5 -9.49 2.44 4.27
CA VAL A 5 -8.04 2.53 4.21
C VAL A 5 -7.56 2.71 2.78
N LEU A 6 -6.56 3.57 2.60
CA LEU A 6 -5.77 3.66 1.38
C LEU A 6 -4.43 2.95 1.60
N SER A 7 -4.12 1.99 0.75
CA SER A 7 -2.80 1.38 0.65
C SER A 7 -2.08 1.98 -0.56
N ILE A 8 -1.02 2.70 -0.34
CA ILE A 8 -0.33 3.45 -1.39
C ILE A 8 1.18 3.20 -1.34
N GLU A 9 1.80 3.16 -2.51
CA GLU A 9 3.25 3.01 -2.61
C GLU A 9 3.96 4.31 -2.21
N LYS A 10 5.05 4.17 -1.46
CA LYS A 10 5.88 5.30 -1.08
C LYS A 10 6.60 5.85 -2.30
N LEU A 11 6.54 7.16 -2.48
CA LEU A 11 7.15 7.82 -3.62
C LEU A 11 8.63 8.07 -3.39
N TYR A 12 9.45 7.62 -4.34
CA TYR A 12 10.86 7.95 -4.40
C TYR A 12 11.16 8.71 -5.68
N PHE A 13 11.92 9.80 -5.56
CA PHE A 13 12.42 10.51 -6.71
C PHE A 13 13.71 9.84 -7.21
N THR A 14 13.62 9.23 -8.39
CA THR A 14 14.76 8.67 -9.10
C THR A 14 15.11 9.58 -10.29
N ASN A 15 15.78 9.07 -11.30
CA ASN A 15 16.34 9.84 -12.40
C ASN A 15 15.31 10.51 -13.35
N ASN A 16 14.01 10.26 -13.16
CA ASN A 16 12.97 10.80 -14.05
C ASN A 16 12.15 11.88 -13.35
N LYS A 17 12.73 13.05 -13.20
CA LYS A 17 12.14 14.18 -12.46
C LYS A 17 10.81 14.67 -13.03
N THR A 18 10.63 14.66 -14.36
CA THR A 18 9.42 15.14 -15.02
C THR A 18 8.22 14.27 -14.69
N THR A 19 8.36 12.95 -14.85
CA THR A 19 7.33 11.98 -14.49
C THR A 19 7.09 11.97 -12.99
N GLY A 20 8.13 12.15 -12.18
CA GLY A 20 8.04 12.23 -10.74
C GLY A 20 7.17 13.38 -10.24
N ILE A 21 7.22 14.54 -10.90
CA ILE A 21 6.38 15.69 -10.54
C ILE A 21 4.91 15.38 -10.80
N ASP A 22 4.57 14.84 -11.97
CA ASP A 22 3.19 14.48 -12.31
C ASP A 22 2.63 13.42 -11.36
N VAL A 23 3.41 12.41 -11.04
CA VAL A 23 3.03 11.37 -10.07
C VAL A 23 2.83 11.97 -8.68
N ALA A 24 3.70 12.88 -8.25
CA ALA A 24 3.58 13.54 -6.96
C ALA A 24 2.31 14.39 -6.88
N GLN A 25 1.94 15.10 -7.95
CA GLN A 25 0.71 15.88 -8.01
C GLN A 25 -0.53 14.98 -7.91
N ALA A 26 -0.59 13.91 -8.68
CA ALA A 26 -1.69 12.94 -8.65
C ALA A 26 -1.80 12.29 -7.25
N ARG A 27 -0.66 11.92 -6.67
CA ARG A 27 -0.59 11.34 -5.33
C ARG A 27 -1.13 12.29 -4.27
N GLY A 28 -0.79 13.58 -4.36
CA GLY A 28 -1.28 14.61 -3.45
C GLY A 28 -2.80 14.76 -3.49
N VAL A 29 -3.40 14.70 -4.68
CA VAL A 29 -4.87 14.76 -4.84
C VAL A 29 -5.54 13.55 -4.21
N ILE A 30 -4.99 12.36 -4.41
CA ILE A 30 -5.51 11.12 -3.82
C ILE A 30 -5.44 11.19 -2.29
N LEU A 31 -4.31 11.60 -1.74
CA LEU A 31 -4.12 11.74 -0.30
C LEU A 31 -5.10 12.75 0.31
N LEU A 32 -5.31 13.88 -0.36
CA LEU A 32 -6.25 14.89 0.08
C LEU A 32 -7.68 14.36 0.09
N ALA A 33 -8.11 13.68 -0.97
CA ALA A 33 -9.43 13.08 -1.07
C ALA A 33 -9.66 12.05 0.05
N CYS A 34 -8.67 11.23 0.34
CA CYS A 34 -8.74 10.25 1.42
C CYS A 34 -8.83 10.93 2.80
N ALA A 35 -8.04 11.96 3.04
CA ALA A 35 -8.09 12.73 4.28
C ALA A 35 -9.44 13.40 4.49
N GLN A 36 -10.02 13.98 3.45
CA GLN A 36 -11.34 14.59 3.49
C GLN A 36 -12.46 13.59 3.78
N ASN A 37 -12.27 12.34 3.45
CA ASN A 37 -13.23 11.26 3.70
C ASN A 37 -12.92 10.43 4.94
N GLY A 38 -11.98 10.86 5.77
CA GLY A 38 -11.65 10.20 7.03
C GLY A 38 -10.95 8.85 6.88
N MET A 39 -10.35 8.58 5.72
CA MET A 39 -9.65 7.33 5.47
C MET A 39 -8.26 7.32 6.12
N GLN A 40 -7.86 6.16 6.60
CA GLN A 40 -6.48 5.94 7.03
C GLN A 40 -5.59 5.72 5.81
N VAL A 41 -4.36 6.23 5.87
CA VAL A 41 -3.38 6.05 4.79
C VAL A 41 -2.24 5.17 5.31
N SER A 42 -1.96 4.10 4.59
CA SER A 42 -0.82 3.21 4.84
C SER A 42 0.11 3.24 3.64
N GLU A 43 1.37 3.55 3.88
CA GLU A 43 2.39 3.62 2.83
C GLU A 43 3.30 2.41 2.88
N TYR A 44 3.65 1.87 1.73
CA TYR A 44 4.54 0.72 1.60
C TYR A 44 5.61 0.99 0.56
N THR A 45 6.85 0.61 0.87
CA THR A 45 7.95 0.65 -0.11
C THR A 45 7.82 -0.49 -1.11
N PRO A 46 8.40 -0.37 -2.30
CA PRO A 46 8.43 -1.48 -3.26
C PRO A 46 9.01 -2.77 -2.66
N MET A 47 10.03 -2.65 -1.83
CA MET A 47 10.64 -3.79 -1.13
C MET A 47 9.64 -4.46 -0.18
N GLN A 48 8.89 -3.67 0.58
CA GLN A 48 7.86 -4.20 1.50
C GLN A 48 6.76 -4.93 0.75
N VAL A 49 6.33 -4.42 -0.40
CA VAL A 49 5.34 -5.09 -1.24
C VAL A 49 5.86 -6.44 -1.72
N LYS A 50 7.07 -6.47 -2.25
CA LYS A 50 7.70 -7.72 -2.71
C LYS A 50 7.86 -8.73 -1.58
N GLN A 51 8.35 -8.28 -0.44
CA GLN A 51 8.51 -9.10 0.76
C GLN A 51 7.19 -9.68 1.23
N SER A 52 6.14 -8.88 1.24
CA SER A 52 4.82 -9.29 1.71
C SER A 52 4.14 -10.26 0.75
N VAL A 53 4.23 -10.01 -0.55
CA VAL A 53 3.52 -10.82 -1.57
C VAL A 53 4.28 -12.10 -1.90
N VAL A 54 5.59 -12.02 -2.09
CA VAL A 54 6.43 -13.16 -2.50
C VAL A 54 7.21 -13.77 -1.35
N GLY A 55 7.47 -12.99 -0.30
CA GLY A 55 8.34 -13.40 0.82
C GLY A 55 9.81 -13.05 0.59
N TYR A 56 10.13 -12.29 -0.44
CA TYR A 56 11.49 -11.94 -0.83
C TYR A 56 11.55 -10.52 -1.37
N GLY A 57 12.31 -9.64 -0.69
CA GLY A 57 12.36 -8.20 -1.01
C GLY A 57 13.02 -7.84 -2.33
N LYS A 58 13.77 -8.77 -2.92
CA LYS A 58 14.40 -8.61 -4.24
C LYS A 58 13.67 -9.39 -5.34
N ALA A 59 12.44 -9.80 -5.11
CA ALA A 59 11.65 -10.49 -6.10
C ALA A 59 11.46 -9.64 -7.37
N GLU A 60 11.44 -10.30 -8.51
CA GLU A 60 11.18 -9.64 -9.78
C GLU A 60 9.69 -9.30 -9.91
N LYS A 61 9.38 -8.26 -10.70
CA LYS A 61 8.01 -7.85 -10.97
C LYS A 61 7.14 -9.01 -11.45
N LYS A 62 7.66 -9.83 -12.32
CA LYS A 62 6.97 -11.02 -12.85
C LYS A 62 6.55 -11.99 -11.73
N GLN A 63 7.41 -12.18 -10.74
CA GLN A 63 7.12 -13.04 -9.58
C GLN A 63 6.01 -12.44 -8.71
N VAL A 64 6.03 -11.14 -8.50
CA VAL A 64 4.98 -10.43 -7.74
C VAL A 64 3.64 -10.56 -8.45
N MET A 65 3.61 -10.36 -9.77
CA MET A 65 2.38 -10.48 -10.57
C MET A 65 1.81 -11.89 -10.55
N GLU A 66 2.65 -12.90 -10.69
CA GLU A 66 2.21 -14.31 -10.66
C GLU A 66 1.72 -14.71 -9.27
N MET A 67 2.40 -14.29 -8.21
CA MET A 67 1.95 -14.57 -6.84
C MET A 67 0.64 -13.85 -6.52
N THR A 68 0.46 -12.63 -7.01
CA THR A 68 -0.79 -11.88 -6.89
C THR A 68 -1.94 -12.68 -7.53
N ARG A 69 -1.72 -13.20 -8.73
CA ARG A 69 -2.68 -14.06 -9.41
C ARG A 69 -3.06 -15.27 -8.55
N ILE A 70 -2.06 -15.97 -8.03
CA ILE A 70 -2.25 -17.18 -7.23
C ILE A 70 -3.01 -16.88 -5.93
N LEU A 71 -2.59 -15.87 -5.19
CA LEU A 71 -3.19 -15.50 -3.90
C LEU A 71 -4.66 -15.10 -4.04
N LEU A 72 -5.00 -14.43 -5.13
CA LEU A 72 -6.37 -14.00 -5.41
C LEU A 72 -7.17 -15.01 -6.23
N ARG A 73 -6.56 -16.14 -6.59
CA ARG A 73 -7.19 -17.19 -7.40
C ARG A 73 -7.75 -16.69 -8.73
N LEU A 74 -6.97 -15.83 -9.39
CA LEU A 74 -7.37 -15.27 -10.67
C LEU A 74 -7.00 -16.24 -11.82
N PRO A 75 -7.82 -16.28 -12.90
CA PRO A 75 -7.53 -17.15 -14.05
C PRO A 75 -6.31 -16.69 -14.85
N ALA A 76 -5.97 -15.42 -14.81
CA ALA A 76 -4.82 -14.84 -15.50
C ALA A 76 -4.26 -13.67 -14.72
N VAL A 77 -3.01 -13.28 -15.01
CA VAL A 77 -2.41 -12.06 -14.45
C VAL A 77 -3.22 -10.86 -14.91
N PRO A 78 -3.66 -9.99 -13.98
CA PRO A 78 -4.43 -8.80 -14.34
C PRO A 78 -3.64 -7.86 -15.26
N LYS A 79 -4.35 -7.26 -16.20
CA LYS A 79 -3.79 -6.27 -17.14
C LYS A 79 -4.65 -5.00 -17.13
N PRO A 80 -4.05 -3.83 -17.32
CA PRO A 80 -2.61 -3.57 -17.46
C PRO A 80 -1.83 -3.85 -16.16
N ASP A 81 -0.52 -3.72 -16.22
CA ASP A 81 0.39 -3.97 -15.08
C ASP A 81 -0.01 -3.19 -13.83
N ASP A 82 -0.50 -1.97 -14.00
CA ASP A 82 -0.95 -1.10 -12.91
C ASP A 82 -2.07 -1.74 -12.08
N THR A 83 -2.92 -2.56 -12.69
CA THR A 83 -3.96 -3.30 -11.98
C THR A 83 -3.34 -4.34 -11.04
N ALA A 84 -2.33 -5.07 -11.53
CA ALA A 84 -1.61 -6.05 -10.70
C ALA A 84 -0.84 -5.35 -9.57
N ASP A 85 -0.24 -4.20 -9.84
CA ASP A 85 0.46 -3.40 -8.83
C ASP A 85 -0.49 -2.93 -7.72
N ALA A 86 -1.67 -2.45 -8.08
CA ALA A 86 -2.69 -2.03 -7.12
C ALA A 86 -3.18 -3.19 -6.24
N LEU A 87 -3.40 -4.35 -6.85
CA LEU A 87 -3.80 -5.56 -6.11
C LEU A 87 -2.68 -6.04 -5.18
N ALA A 88 -1.43 -5.95 -5.60
CA ALA A 88 -0.29 -6.29 -4.75
C ALA A 88 -0.19 -5.37 -3.53
N LEU A 89 -0.46 -4.08 -3.69
CA LEU A 89 -0.53 -3.13 -2.57
C LEU A 89 -1.65 -3.47 -1.59
N ALA A 90 -2.80 -3.89 -2.09
CA ALA A 90 -3.92 -4.32 -1.25
C ALA A 90 -3.56 -5.59 -0.47
N ILE A 91 -2.91 -6.56 -1.10
CA ILE A 91 -2.44 -7.80 -0.45
C ILE A 91 -1.40 -7.46 0.62
N CYS A 92 -0.45 -6.58 0.31
CA CYS A 92 0.57 -6.14 1.25
C CYS A 92 -0.07 -5.54 2.51
N HIS A 93 -1.04 -4.67 2.33
CA HIS A 93 -1.78 -4.09 3.46
C HIS A 93 -2.51 -5.16 4.27
N ALA A 94 -3.20 -6.08 3.62
CA ALA A 94 -3.92 -7.17 4.29
C ALA A 94 -2.98 -8.04 5.12
N HIS A 95 -1.80 -8.38 4.59
CA HIS A 95 -0.78 -9.15 5.32
C HIS A 95 -0.22 -8.38 6.52
N CYS A 96 0.11 -7.10 6.34
CA CYS A 96 0.64 -6.27 7.41
C CYS A 96 -0.39 -5.98 8.49
N ALA A 97 -1.64 -5.77 8.12
CA ALA A 97 -2.75 -5.55 9.06
C ALA A 97 -3.12 -6.86 9.79
N GLY A 98 -3.11 -8.00 9.08
CA GLY A 98 -3.48 -9.29 9.64
C GLY A 98 -2.52 -9.84 10.68
N SER A 99 -1.22 -9.50 10.58
CA SER A 99 -0.18 -10.01 11.48
C SER A 99 -0.03 -9.24 12.79
N GLY A 100 -0.66 -8.05 12.93
CA GLY A 100 -0.50 -7.20 14.11
C GLY A 100 -1.59 -6.17 14.27
N TRP A 101 -2.75 -6.40 13.67
CA TRP A 101 -3.84 -5.43 13.65
C TRP A 101 -4.28 -4.98 15.04
N SER A 102 -4.51 -5.95 15.94
CA SER A 102 -4.91 -5.66 17.31
C SER A 102 -3.82 -4.93 18.11
N ASP A 103 -2.56 -5.28 17.90
CA ASP A 103 -1.43 -4.64 18.57
C ASP A 103 -1.20 -3.23 18.03
N ARG A 104 -1.36 -3.03 16.72
CA ARG A 104 -1.24 -1.72 16.09
C ARG A 104 -2.35 -0.76 16.53
N LEU A 105 -3.58 -1.23 16.55
CA LEU A 105 -4.71 -0.45 17.04
C LEU A 105 -4.53 -0.07 18.51
N ARG A 106 -4.04 -0.99 19.32
CA ARG A 106 -3.73 -0.74 20.73
C ARG A 106 -2.64 0.32 20.86
N TYR A 107 -1.56 0.19 20.11
CA TYR A 107 -0.46 1.16 20.11
C TYR A 107 -0.92 2.56 19.67
N GLU A 108 -1.70 2.64 18.61
CA GLU A 108 -2.25 3.91 18.13
C GLU A 108 -3.21 4.55 19.15
N GLN A 109 -4.03 3.72 19.80
CA GLN A 109 -4.92 4.19 20.86
C GLN A 109 -4.15 4.71 22.07
N GLU A 110 -3.11 4.01 22.47
CA GLU A 110 -2.22 4.43 23.56
C GLU A 110 -1.51 5.74 23.21
N LEU A 111 -0.99 5.84 21.99
CA LEU A 111 -0.34 7.04 21.50
C LEU A 111 -1.30 8.25 21.51
N ARG A 112 -2.51 8.05 21.02
CA ARG A 112 -3.55 9.10 21.04
C ARG A 112 -3.91 9.53 22.46
N ARG A 113 -4.02 8.59 23.38
CA ARG A 113 -4.26 8.91 24.80
C ARG A 113 -3.12 9.73 25.37
N THR A 114 -1.88 9.33 25.15
CA THR A 114 -0.69 10.03 25.62
C THR A 114 -0.65 11.45 25.10
N ILE A 115 -0.92 11.64 23.80
CA ILE A 115 -0.96 12.96 23.18
C ILE A 115 -2.10 13.80 23.75
N HIS A 116 -3.25 13.20 23.98
CA HIS A 116 -4.42 13.91 24.53
C HIS A 116 -4.21 14.35 25.98
N ASP A 117 -3.45 13.59 26.76
CA ASP A 117 -3.15 13.87 28.17
C ASP A 117 -2.02 14.90 28.35
N LEU A 118 -1.36 15.30 27.26
CA LEU A 118 -0.38 16.37 27.27
C LEU A 118 -1.05 17.75 27.21
#